data_c3245f446e889b8d7a5c15a436ca5e08
#
_entry.id   c3245f446e889b8d7a5c15a436ca5e08
#
_cell.length_a   1.000
_cell.length_b   1.000
_cell.length_c   1.000
_cell.angle_alpha   90.00
_cell.angle_beta   90.00
_cell.angle_gamma   90.00
#
_symmetry.space_group_name_H-M   'P 1'
#
loop_
_entity.id
_entity.type
_entity.pdbx_description
1 polymer ?
#
loop_
_entity_poly.entity_id
_entity_poly.type
_entity_poly.pdbx_seq_one_letter_code
_entity_poly.pdbx_strand_id
1 'polypeptide(L)'
;MKLDEILKGSYQRYSAEDFLSTAFFNKRIALVVDGVKESDVQKIKGKLLDVYGDVAVTIERDGEDVQTYVSRLDGDFDTLTIDPIALVDCKRFDFSDLEQIMHRLRADDGCEWDRAQTHESIRINLIEEAYELVEAIDMKNAEMMKEETGDILMQAVFHAEIAKKNGEFNYTDMISGLCRKLIDRHTHIFGTNHANNADEALGFWEEAKKKEIFGEDGVEV
;
A
#
# COMPACT_ATOMS: atom_id res chain seq x y z
N MET A 1 1.12 25.43 -6.86
CA MET A 1 0.96 25.61 -8.34
C MET A 1 -0.47 26.03 -8.59
N LYS A 2 -0.76 26.90 -9.56
CA LYS A 2 -2.17 27.31 -9.85
C LYS A 2 -2.90 26.17 -10.57
N LEU A 3 -4.21 26.05 -10.35
CA LEU A 3 -5.05 25.01 -10.96
C LEU A 3 -4.84 24.91 -12.49
N ASP A 4 -4.79 26.04 -13.19
CA ASP A 4 -4.55 26.10 -14.65
C ASP A 4 -3.19 25.52 -15.08
N GLU A 5 -2.19 25.53 -14.21
CA GLU A 5 -0.88 24.93 -14.47
C GLU A 5 -0.91 23.42 -14.20
N ILE A 6 -1.62 23.01 -13.17
CA ILE A 6 -1.86 21.60 -12.83
C ILE A 6 -2.58 20.90 -13.98
N LEU A 7 -3.61 21.53 -14.55
CA LEU A 7 -4.41 20.96 -15.64
C LEU A 7 -3.64 20.82 -16.98
N LYS A 8 -2.43 21.38 -17.09
CA LYS A 8 -1.53 21.17 -18.24
C LYS A 8 -0.64 19.94 -18.08
N GLY A 9 -0.51 19.40 -16.88
CA GLY A 9 0.29 18.22 -16.55
C GLY A 9 -0.55 16.96 -16.36
N SER A 10 0.06 15.93 -15.77
CA SER A 10 -0.65 14.73 -15.33
C SER A 10 -1.30 14.99 -13.97
N TYR A 11 -2.59 14.74 -13.86
CA TYR A 11 -3.34 14.91 -12.61
C TYR A 11 -4.43 13.85 -12.47
N GLN A 12 -4.88 13.63 -11.25
CA GLN A 12 -6.06 12.86 -10.87
C GLN A 12 -7.09 13.81 -10.27
N ARG A 13 -8.33 13.73 -10.72
CA ARG A 13 -9.40 14.64 -10.32
C ARG A 13 -10.62 13.87 -9.85
N TYR A 14 -11.14 14.27 -8.71
CA TYR A 14 -12.27 13.62 -8.05
C TYR A 14 -13.26 14.66 -7.55
N SER A 15 -14.56 14.31 -7.54
CA SER A 15 -15.51 14.98 -6.64
C SER A 15 -15.15 14.65 -5.18
N ALA A 16 -15.65 15.39 -4.22
CA ALA A 16 -15.47 15.10 -2.80
C ALA A 16 -15.94 13.67 -2.43
N GLU A 17 -17.08 13.22 -3.01
CA GLU A 17 -17.64 11.89 -2.80
C GLU A 17 -16.74 10.79 -3.40
N ASP A 18 -16.32 10.95 -4.66
CA ASP A 18 -15.45 10.00 -5.33
C ASP A 18 -14.09 9.90 -4.63
N PHE A 19 -13.53 11.04 -4.18
CA PHE A 19 -12.29 11.04 -3.40
C PHE A 19 -12.46 10.22 -2.12
N LEU A 20 -13.54 10.36 -1.39
CA LEU A 20 -13.80 9.62 -0.15
C LEU A 20 -13.95 8.10 -0.39
N SER A 21 -14.46 7.67 -1.54
CA SER A 21 -14.63 6.26 -1.91
C SER A 21 -13.40 5.62 -2.55
N THR A 22 -12.47 6.41 -3.09
CA THR A 22 -11.27 5.92 -3.78
C THR A 22 -10.25 5.36 -2.78
N ALA A 23 -9.70 4.18 -3.04
CA ALA A 23 -8.75 3.52 -2.13
C ALA A 23 -7.28 3.89 -2.41
N PHE A 24 -6.92 4.17 -3.68
CA PHE A 24 -5.54 4.35 -4.12
C PHE A 24 -5.33 5.66 -4.85
N PHE A 25 -4.22 6.33 -4.55
CA PHE A 25 -3.85 7.61 -5.16
C PHE A 25 -2.40 7.56 -5.63
N ASN A 26 -2.15 8.11 -6.84
CA ASN A 26 -0.79 8.29 -7.32
C ASN A 26 -0.23 9.63 -6.82
N LYS A 27 0.66 9.58 -5.84
CA LYS A 27 1.28 10.79 -5.26
C LYS A 27 2.28 11.48 -6.21
N ARG A 28 2.65 10.84 -7.32
CA ARG A 28 3.60 11.40 -8.33
C ARG A 28 2.92 12.28 -9.37
N ILE A 29 1.60 12.38 -9.34
CA ILE A 29 0.81 13.32 -10.15
C ILE A 29 -0.03 14.19 -9.23
N ALA A 30 -0.44 15.37 -9.73
CA ALA A 30 -1.24 16.28 -8.92
C ALA A 30 -2.59 15.67 -8.55
N LEU A 31 -3.08 15.95 -7.35
CA LEU A 31 -4.44 15.65 -6.91
C LEU A 31 -5.30 16.91 -7.00
N VAL A 32 -6.51 16.75 -7.52
CA VAL A 32 -7.57 17.78 -7.53
C VAL A 32 -8.83 17.17 -6.93
N VAL A 33 -9.40 17.83 -5.91
CA VAL A 33 -10.67 17.45 -5.29
C VAL A 33 -11.63 18.63 -5.37
N ASP A 34 -12.76 18.44 -6.05
CA ASP A 34 -13.75 19.48 -6.30
C ASP A 34 -14.92 19.44 -5.31
N GLY A 35 -15.46 20.60 -5.00
CA GLY A 35 -16.76 20.76 -4.35
C GLY A 35 -16.79 20.26 -2.91
N VAL A 36 -15.78 20.59 -2.11
CA VAL A 36 -15.73 20.19 -0.70
C VAL A 36 -16.61 21.08 0.15
N LYS A 37 -17.65 20.50 0.75
CA LYS A 37 -18.55 21.16 1.67
C LYS A 37 -18.09 21.02 3.12
N GLU A 38 -18.46 21.95 3.97
CA GLU A 38 -18.15 21.94 5.40
C GLU A 38 -18.51 20.60 6.07
N SER A 39 -19.62 19.97 5.66
CA SER A 39 -20.05 18.65 6.16
C SER A 39 -19.05 17.54 5.90
N ASP A 40 -18.22 17.65 4.86
CA ASP A 40 -17.30 16.60 4.41
C ASP A 40 -15.84 16.92 4.70
N VAL A 41 -15.52 18.17 5.04
CA VAL A 41 -14.14 18.63 5.24
C VAL A 41 -13.37 17.79 6.26
N GLN A 42 -13.99 17.37 7.36
CA GLN A 42 -13.33 16.56 8.38
C GLN A 42 -13.00 15.15 7.87
N LYS A 43 -13.88 14.55 7.06
CA LYS A 43 -13.62 13.23 6.44
C LYS A 43 -12.51 13.33 5.40
N ILE A 44 -12.57 14.36 4.55
CA ILE A 44 -11.54 14.61 3.53
C ILE A 44 -10.19 14.90 4.19
N LYS A 45 -10.16 15.74 5.20
CA LYS A 45 -8.96 16.03 6.00
C LYS A 45 -8.37 14.74 6.62
N GLY A 46 -9.19 13.92 7.26
CA GLY A 46 -8.76 12.64 7.83
C GLY A 46 -8.12 11.75 6.77
N LYS A 47 -8.80 11.56 5.63
CA LYS A 47 -8.29 10.75 4.52
C LYS A 47 -7.01 11.32 3.91
N LEU A 48 -6.91 12.63 3.73
CA LEU A 48 -5.68 13.26 3.24
C LEU A 48 -4.51 13.07 4.20
N LEU A 49 -4.74 13.19 5.52
CA LEU A 49 -3.72 12.92 6.53
C LEU A 49 -3.24 11.47 6.49
N ASP A 50 -4.15 10.52 6.26
CA ASP A 50 -3.80 9.10 6.16
C ASP A 50 -3.00 8.78 4.90
N VAL A 51 -3.34 9.37 3.76
CA VAL A 51 -2.73 9.08 2.46
C VAL A 51 -1.46 9.91 2.22
N TYR A 52 -1.52 11.20 2.48
CA TYR A 52 -0.45 12.16 2.14
C TYR A 52 0.34 12.65 3.35
N GLY A 53 -0.24 12.57 4.55
CA GLY A 53 0.26 13.23 5.74
C GLY A 53 -0.10 14.72 5.76
N ASP A 54 0.49 15.48 6.68
CA ASP A 54 0.28 16.92 6.77
C ASP A 54 1.16 17.66 5.76
N VAL A 55 0.70 17.68 4.50
CA VAL A 55 1.35 18.33 3.38
C VAL A 55 0.72 19.69 3.07
N ALA A 56 1.44 20.52 2.32
CA ALA A 56 0.90 21.78 1.80
C ALA A 56 -0.15 21.51 0.73
N VAL A 57 -1.23 22.25 0.78
CA VAL A 57 -2.35 22.20 -0.18
C VAL A 57 -2.70 23.61 -0.61
N THR A 58 -3.23 23.73 -1.81
CA THR A 58 -3.87 24.97 -2.28
C THR A 58 -5.39 24.74 -2.33
N ILE A 59 -6.16 25.59 -1.67
CA ILE A 59 -7.61 25.62 -1.77
C ILE A 59 -8.05 26.83 -2.54
N GLU A 60 -9.05 26.66 -3.41
CA GLU A 60 -9.76 27.77 -4.07
C GLU A 60 -11.07 28.01 -3.33
N ARG A 61 -11.30 29.25 -2.96
CA ARG A 61 -12.53 29.70 -2.31
C ARG A 61 -12.94 31.04 -2.89
N ASP A 62 -14.15 31.15 -3.44
CA ASP A 62 -14.66 32.38 -4.07
C ASP A 62 -13.74 32.94 -5.17
N GLY A 63 -13.04 32.09 -5.90
CA GLY A 63 -12.10 32.47 -6.96
C GLY A 63 -10.71 32.93 -6.47
N GLU A 64 -10.41 32.77 -5.18
CA GLU A 64 -9.13 33.11 -4.59
C GLU A 64 -8.39 31.83 -4.13
N ASP A 65 -7.10 31.72 -4.52
CA ASP A 65 -6.23 30.63 -4.11
C ASP A 65 -5.59 30.91 -2.73
N VAL A 66 -5.75 30.00 -1.80
CA VAL A 66 -5.14 30.06 -0.46
C VAL A 66 -4.27 28.83 -0.23
N GLN A 67 -2.99 29.04 0.08
CA GLN A 67 -2.10 27.96 0.51
C GLN A 67 -2.23 27.69 2.00
N THR A 68 -2.36 26.44 2.36
CA THR A 68 -2.46 25.98 3.75
C THR A 68 -1.87 24.58 3.90
N TYR A 69 -2.10 23.94 5.03
CA TYR A 69 -1.74 22.54 5.29
C TYR A 69 -3.01 21.70 5.49
N VAL A 70 -2.91 20.39 5.21
CA VAL A 70 -4.03 19.46 5.40
C VAL A 70 -4.60 19.57 6.82
N SER A 71 -3.75 19.66 7.84
CA SER A 71 -4.17 19.77 9.24
C SER A 71 -5.00 21.03 9.56
N ARG A 72 -4.94 22.05 8.71
CA ARG A 72 -5.62 23.35 8.88
C ARG A 72 -6.84 23.52 8.00
N LEU A 73 -7.24 22.49 7.24
CA LEU A 73 -8.44 22.56 6.41
C LEU A 73 -9.68 22.77 7.26
N ASP A 74 -10.50 23.75 6.86
CA ASP A 74 -11.78 24.12 7.47
C ASP A 74 -12.72 24.76 6.45
N GLY A 75 -14.02 24.74 6.73
CA GLY A 75 -15.06 25.38 5.89
C GLY A 75 -15.16 24.80 4.49
N ASP A 76 -15.99 25.42 3.65
CA ASP A 76 -16.20 25.03 2.25
C ASP A 76 -15.06 25.52 1.37
N PHE A 77 -14.80 24.82 0.29
CA PHE A 77 -13.94 25.29 -0.80
C PHE A 77 -14.35 24.65 -2.13
N ASP A 78 -14.15 25.41 -3.21
CA ASP A 78 -14.52 24.98 -4.55
C ASP A 78 -13.61 23.89 -5.06
N THR A 79 -12.31 24.03 -4.80
CA THR A 79 -11.29 23.08 -5.24
C THR A 79 -10.17 22.98 -4.21
N LEU A 80 -9.66 21.75 -4.00
CA LEU A 80 -8.43 21.50 -3.27
C LEU A 80 -7.42 20.88 -4.23
N THR A 81 -6.19 21.35 -4.21
CA THR A 81 -5.10 20.78 -5.00
C THR A 81 -3.89 20.41 -4.14
N ILE A 82 -3.28 19.27 -4.47
CA ILE A 82 -1.97 18.86 -3.95
C ILE A 82 -1.03 18.69 -5.15
N ASP A 83 0.09 19.36 -5.10
CA ASP A 83 1.14 19.22 -6.11
C ASP A 83 1.74 17.80 -6.09
N PRO A 84 2.33 17.30 -7.20
CA PRO A 84 3.06 16.05 -7.20
C PRO A 84 4.13 16.03 -6.11
N ILE A 85 4.18 14.96 -5.33
CA ILE A 85 5.13 14.81 -4.22
C ILE A 85 6.25 13.86 -4.66
N ALA A 86 7.50 14.30 -4.61
CA ALA A 86 8.63 13.43 -4.86
C ALA A 86 8.74 12.35 -3.76
N LEU A 87 9.27 11.18 -4.11
CA LEU A 87 9.37 10.05 -3.17
C LEU A 87 10.06 10.41 -1.85
N VAL A 88 11.15 11.20 -1.95
CA VAL A 88 11.94 11.66 -0.79
C VAL A 88 11.20 12.66 0.11
N ASP A 89 10.16 13.31 -0.41
CA ASP A 89 9.38 14.33 0.29
C ASP A 89 8.07 13.78 0.87
N CYS A 90 7.74 12.50 0.60
CA CYS A 90 6.55 11.86 1.14
C CYS A 90 6.57 11.83 2.68
N LYS A 91 5.41 12.12 3.29
CA LYS A 91 5.20 12.01 4.74
C LYS A 91 4.52 10.69 5.11
N ARG A 92 3.80 10.09 4.19
CA ARG A 92 3.13 8.80 4.32
C ARG A 92 3.44 7.97 3.08
N PHE A 93 3.78 6.72 3.29
CA PHE A 93 4.13 5.78 2.23
C PHE A 93 3.07 4.68 2.16
N ASP A 94 2.85 4.17 0.95
CA ASP A 94 2.07 2.98 0.69
C ASP A 94 2.94 1.89 0.06
N PHE A 95 2.30 0.79 -0.31
CA PHE A 95 3.00 -0.38 -0.83
C PHE A 95 3.68 -0.11 -2.18
N SER A 96 3.09 0.74 -3.03
CA SER A 96 3.70 1.12 -4.31
C SER A 96 4.91 2.03 -4.13
N ASP A 97 4.92 2.85 -3.08
CA ASP A 97 6.09 3.65 -2.71
C ASP A 97 7.25 2.74 -2.27
N LEU A 98 6.97 1.68 -1.49
CA LEU A 98 8.00 0.71 -1.06
C LEU A 98 8.60 -0.03 -2.26
N GLU A 99 7.77 -0.48 -3.21
CA GLU A 99 8.26 -1.07 -4.47
C GLU A 99 9.19 -0.11 -5.22
N GLN A 100 8.79 1.15 -5.37
CA GLN A 100 9.59 2.18 -6.04
C GLN A 100 10.93 2.42 -5.31
N ILE A 101 10.93 2.45 -3.98
CA ILE A 101 12.15 2.60 -3.17
C ILE A 101 13.08 1.41 -3.42
N MET A 102 12.59 0.19 -3.32
CA MET A 102 13.41 -1.01 -3.53
C MET A 102 13.96 -1.06 -4.96
N HIS A 103 13.11 -0.77 -5.95
CA HIS A 103 13.55 -0.68 -7.34
C HIS A 103 14.67 0.38 -7.52
N ARG A 104 14.54 1.55 -6.89
CA ARG A 104 15.55 2.62 -6.96
C ARG A 104 16.87 2.22 -6.29
N LEU A 105 16.80 1.54 -5.13
CA LEU A 105 18.00 1.04 -4.44
C LEU A 105 18.77 0.02 -5.30
N ARG A 106 18.08 -0.82 -6.06
CA ARG A 106 18.66 -1.87 -6.90
C ARG A 106 18.85 -1.49 -8.37
N ALA A 107 18.53 -0.25 -8.78
CA ALA A 107 18.81 0.28 -10.12
C ALA A 107 20.33 0.31 -10.41
N ASP A 108 20.72 0.39 -11.68
CA ASP A 108 22.13 0.32 -12.08
C ASP A 108 23.01 1.42 -11.47
N ASP A 109 22.42 2.57 -11.18
CA ASP A 109 23.01 3.70 -10.45
C ASP A 109 22.53 3.78 -8.98
N GLY A 110 21.98 2.69 -8.42
CA GLY A 110 21.48 2.59 -7.06
C GLY A 110 22.57 2.26 -6.04
N CYS A 111 22.15 1.71 -4.89
CA CYS A 111 23.07 1.32 -3.82
C CYS A 111 23.89 0.07 -4.22
N GLU A 112 25.19 0.17 -4.15
CA GLU A 112 26.09 -0.95 -4.53
C GLU A 112 25.87 -2.19 -3.67
N TRP A 113 25.58 -2.02 -2.37
CA TRP A 113 25.33 -3.13 -1.47
C TRP A 113 24.03 -3.84 -1.82
N ASP A 114 22.92 -3.08 -1.99
CA ASP A 114 21.62 -3.67 -2.33
C ASP A 114 21.67 -4.38 -3.70
N ARG A 115 22.37 -3.83 -4.66
CA ARG A 115 22.54 -4.41 -6.01
C ARG A 115 23.30 -5.73 -6.00
N ALA A 116 24.26 -5.88 -5.10
CA ALA A 116 25.07 -7.08 -4.99
C ALA A 116 24.33 -8.26 -4.33
N GLN A 117 23.21 -8.02 -3.65
CA GLN A 117 22.50 -9.09 -2.95
C GLN A 117 21.83 -10.07 -3.91
N THR A 118 21.84 -11.35 -3.49
CA THR A 118 21.14 -12.48 -4.12
C THR A 118 20.16 -13.10 -3.13
N HIS A 119 19.30 -14.01 -3.59
CA HIS A 119 18.40 -14.75 -2.71
C HIS A 119 19.16 -15.48 -1.60
N GLU A 120 20.32 -16.03 -1.91
CA GLU A 120 21.16 -16.78 -0.98
C GLU A 120 21.83 -15.86 0.06
N SER A 121 22.26 -14.66 -0.35
CA SER A 121 22.99 -13.75 0.55
C SER A 121 22.09 -13.17 1.65
N ILE A 122 20.79 -12.90 1.34
CA ILE A 122 19.86 -12.28 2.29
C ILE A 122 18.92 -13.27 2.98
N ARG A 123 18.98 -14.56 2.65
CA ARG A 123 18.08 -15.57 3.24
C ARG A 123 18.17 -15.69 4.76
N ILE A 124 19.34 -15.41 5.32
CA ILE A 124 19.53 -15.49 6.78
C ILE A 124 18.86 -14.31 7.48
N ASN A 125 18.90 -13.12 6.88
CA ASN A 125 18.25 -11.95 7.43
C ASN A 125 16.72 -12.17 7.58
N LEU A 126 16.08 -12.83 6.61
CA LEU A 126 14.64 -13.19 6.74
C LEU A 126 14.36 -14.03 7.99
N ILE A 127 15.26 -14.91 8.37
CA ILE A 127 15.13 -15.75 9.57
C ILE A 127 15.35 -14.89 10.82
N GLU A 128 16.33 -13.99 10.80
CA GLU A 128 16.62 -13.06 11.89
C GLU A 128 15.40 -12.15 12.17
N GLU A 129 14.85 -11.48 11.16
CA GLU A 129 13.66 -10.63 11.31
C GLU A 129 12.44 -11.44 11.82
N ALA A 130 12.30 -12.71 11.39
CA ALA A 130 11.22 -13.56 11.87
C ALA A 130 11.37 -13.90 13.37
N TYR A 131 12.60 -14.12 13.86
CA TYR A 131 12.85 -14.34 15.28
C TYR A 131 12.65 -13.07 16.11
N GLU A 132 13.08 -11.93 15.61
CA GLU A 132 12.90 -10.63 16.27
C GLU A 132 11.42 -10.27 16.38
N LEU A 133 10.61 -10.55 15.34
CA LEU A 133 9.15 -10.43 15.43
C LEU A 133 8.55 -11.35 16.51
N VAL A 134 9.00 -12.61 16.60
CA VAL A 134 8.53 -13.53 17.65
C VAL A 134 8.87 -12.99 19.04
N GLU A 135 10.09 -12.48 19.23
CA GLU A 135 10.50 -11.86 20.51
C GLU A 135 9.65 -10.63 20.84
N ALA A 136 9.39 -9.77 19.86
CA ALA A 136 8.53 -8.59 20.02
C ALA A 136 7.09 -8.98 20.43
N ILE A 137 6.54 -10.07 19.87
CA ILE A 137 5.23 -10.64 20.23
C ILE A 137 5.24 -11.15 21.68
N ASP A 138 6.26 -11.91 22.08
CA ASP A 138 6.39 -12.47 23.44
C ASP A 138 6.52 -11.35 24.48
N MET A 139 7.23 -10.28 24.14
CA MET A 139 7.34 -9.05 24.96
C MET A 139 6.07 -8.20 24.96
N LYS A 140 5.09 -8.47 24.08
CA LYS A 140 3.89 -7.64 23.85
C LYS A 140 4.24 -6.18 23.53
N ASN A 141 5.34 -5.95 22.83
CA ASN A 141 5.83 -4.63 22.49
C ASN A 141 5.35 -4.23 21.07
N ALA A 142 4.31 -3.39 21.01
CA ALA A 142 3.69 -2.99 19.75
C ALA A 142 4.61 -2.19 18.82
N GLU A 143 5.54 -1.40 19.35
CA GLU A 143 6.49 -0.64 18.53
C GLU A 143 7.53 -1.56 17.89
N MET A 144 8.09 -2.51 18.64
CA MET A 144 8.97 -3.54 18.07
C MET A 144 8.22 -4.41 17.05
N MET A 145 7.00 -4.89 17.37
CA MET A 145 6.20 -5.66 16.40
C MET A 145 5.97 -4.91 15.08
N LYS A 146 5.76 -3.59 15.14
CA LYS A 146 5.61 -2.75 13.95
C LYS A 146 6.90 -2.70 13.13
N GLU A 147 8.05 -2.53 13.80
CA GLU A 147 9.38 -2.50 13.19
C GLU A 147 9.67 -3.83 12.49
N GLU A 148 9.63 -4.93 13.21
CA GLU A 148 9.98 -6.26 12.69
C GLU A 148 9.00 -6.77 11.61
N THR A 149 7.71 -6.40 11.72
CA THR A 149 6.75 -6.68 10.63
C THR A 149 7.12 -5.91 9.35
N GLY A 150 7.63 -4.69 9.49
CA GLY A 150 8.16 -3.89 8.39
C GLY A 150 9.39 -4.54 7.74
N ASP A 151 10.29 -5.08 8.55
CA ASP A 151 11.52 -5.71 8.07
C ASP A 151 11.26 -7.05 7.39
N ILE A 152 10.31 -7.86 7.88
CA ILE A 152 9.83 -9.04 7.13
C ILE A 152 9.22 -8.64 5.78
N LEU A 153 8.43 -7.55 5.75
CA LEU A 153 7.87 -7.05 4.49
C LEU A 153 8.97 -6.57 3.55
N MET A 154 10.00 -5.89 4.06
CA MET A 154 11.19 -5.49 3.29
C MET A 154 11.87 -6.70 2.67
N GLN A 155 12.07 -7.80 3.41
CA GLN A 155 12.67 -9.03 2.88
C GLN A 155 11.83 -9.61 1.72
N ALA A 156 10.51 -9.64 1.85
CA ALA A 156 9.63 -10.13 0.78
C ALA A 156 9.76 -9.28 -0.50
N VAL A 157 9.76 -7.95 -0.35
CA VAL A 157 9.91 -6.99 -1.47
C VAL A 157 11.30 -7.09 -2.09
N PHE A 158 12.34 -7.27 -1.27
CA PHE A 158 13.72 -7.43 -1.74
C PHE A 158 13.86 -8.69 -2.60
N HIS A 159 13.34 -9.82 -2.14
CA HIS A 159 13.31 -11.06 -2.91
C HIS A 159 12.53 -10.91 -4.23
N ALA A 160 11.40 -10.21 -4.22
CA ALA A 160 10.63 -9.97 -5.44
C ALA A 160 11.39 -9.10 -6.47
N GLU A 161 12.17 -8.10 -6.03
CA GLU A 161 12.97 -7.29 -6.94
C GLU A 161 14.20 -8.06 -7.48
N ILE A 162 14.79 -8.98 -6.70
CA ILE A 162 15.83 -9.90 -7.19
C ILE A 162 15.23 -10.81 -8.27
N ALA A 163 14.10 -11.46 -7.99
CA ALA A 163 13.42 -12.36 -8.92
C ALA A 163 13.01 -11.65 -10.23
N LYS A 164 12.51 -10.42 -10.14
CA LYS A 164 12.19 -9.58 -11.30
C LYS A 164 13.41 -9.33 -12.18
N LYS A 165 14.57 -9.04 -11.60
CA LYS A 165 15.82 -8.84 -12.32
C LYS A 165 16.32 -10.12 -12.98
N ASN A 166 16.08 -11.27 -12.34
CA ASN A 166 16.42 -12.59 -12.87
C ASN A 166 15.42 -13.09 -13.95
N GLY A 167 14.27 -12.43 -14.12
CA GLY A 167 13.20 -12.86 -15.03
C GLY A 167 12.39 -14.07 -14.53
N GLU A 168 12.34 -14.28 -13.22
CA GLU A 168 11.64 -15.39 -12.57
C GLU A 168 10.16 -15.04 -12.29
N PHE A 169 9.93 -14.03 -11.48
CA PHE A 169 8.62 -13.45 -11.17
C PHE A 169 8.80 -11.99 -10.73
N ASN A 170 7.72 -11.26 -10.67
CA ASN A 170 7.71 -9.89 -10.19
C ASN A 170 6.78 -9.72 -8.99
N TYR A 171 6.75 -8.52 -8.48
CA TYR A 171 5.96 -8.11 -7.35
C TYR A 171 4.44 -8.32 -7.54
N THR A 172 3.93 -8.03 -8.74
CA THR A 172 2.51 -8.25 -9.08
C THR A 172 2.18 -9.73 -9.08
N ASP A 173 3.08 -10.59 -9.57
CA ASP A 173 2.90 -12.04 -9.57
C ASP A 173 2.84 -12.58 -8.13
N MET A 174 3.75 -12.13 -7.27
CA MET A 174 3.78 -12.50 -5.84
C MET A 174 2.46 -12.11 -5.13
N ILE A 175 2.02 -10.86 -5.28
CA ILE A 175 0.78 -10.38 -4.66
C ILE A 175 -0.45 -11.09 -5.25
N SER A 176 -0.50 -11.24 -6.58
CA SER A 176 -1.63 -11.91 -7.24
C SER A 176 -1.77 -13.36 -6.77
N GLY A 177 -0.66 -14.09 -6.67
CA GLY A 177 -0.66 -15.44 -6.12
C GLY A 177 -1.14 -15.50 -4.67
N LEU A 178 -0.67 -14.58 -3.82
CA LEU A 178 -1.13 -14.48 -2.43
C LEU A 178 -2.63 -14.13 -2.35
N CYS A 179 -3.09 -13.12 -3.08
CA CYS A 179 -4.49 -12.70 -3.08
C CYS A 179 -5.40 -13.83 -3.58
N ARG A 180 -5.03 -14.51 -4.68
CA ARG A 180 -5.77 -15.64 -5.20
C ARG A 180 -5.90 -16.74 -4.14
N LYS A 181 -4.80 -17.16 -3.56
CA LYS A 181 -4.78 -18.14 -2.46
C LYS A 181 -5.67 -17.74 -1.28
N LEU A 182 -5.66 -16.47 -0.87
CA LEU A 182 -6.52 -16.00 0.22
C LEU A 182 -8.00 -16.05 -0.15
N ILE A 183 -8.37 -15.64 -1.36
CA ILE A 183 -9.75 -15.65 -1.84
C ILE A 183 -10.25 -17.09 -1.95
N ASP A 184 -9.49 -17.96 -2.61
CA ASP A 184 -9.88 -19.32 -2.92
C ASP A 184 -10.00 -20.20 -1.65
N ARG A 185 -9.18 -19.92 -0.62
CA ARG A 185 -9.22 -20.66 0.65
C ARG A 185 -10.22 -20.12 1.68
N HIS A 186 -10.74 -18.90 1.50
CA HIS A 186 -11.77 -18.35 2.39
C HIS A 186 -13.17 -18.42 1.75
N THR A 187 -13.59 -19.61 1.36
CA THR A 187 -14.86 -19.84 0.69
C THR A 187 -16.09 -19.43 1.53
N HIS A 188 -15.94 -19.33 2.83
CA HIS A 188 -16.95 -18.84 3.77
C HIS A 188 -17.08 -17.30 3.81
N ILE A 189 -16.11 -16.58 3.22
CA ILE A 189 -16.12 -15.10 3.09
C ILE A 189 -16.38 -14.69 1.65
N PHE A 190 -15.67 -15.30 0.69
CA PHE A 190 -15.71 -14.91 -0.73
C PHE A 190 -16.55 -15.87 -1.60
N GLY A 191 -17.02 -17.00 -1.07
CA GLY A 191 -17.84 -17.98 -1.74
C GLY A 191 -19.23 -18.12 -1.11
N THR A 192 -19.80 -19.33 -1.18
CA THR A 192 -21.16 -19.65 -0.73
C THR A 192 -21.21 -20.40 0.61
N ASN A 193 -20.07 -20.80 1.16
CA ASN A 193 -20.00 -21.51 2.42
C ASN A 193 -20.27 -20.57 3.60
N HIS A 194 -20.71 -21.12 4.73
CA HIS A 194 -20.92 -20.38 5.97
C HIS A 194 -20.16 -21.08 7.09
N ALA A 195 -19.34 -20.32 7.84
CA ALA A 195 -18.68 -20.78 9.05
C ALA A 195 -19.33 -20.12 10.27
N ASN A 196 -19.70 -20.90 11.27
CA ASN A 196 -20.29 -20.41 12.52
C ASN A 196 -19.26 -20.18 13.63
N ASN A 197 -18.04 -20.70 13.45
CA ASN A 197 -16.93 -20.60 14.42
C ASN A 197 -15.58 -20.75 13.70
N ALA A 198 -14.50 -20.55 14.46
CA ALA A 198 -13.13 -20.59 13.94
C ALA A 198 -12.71 -21.98 13.42
N ASP A 199 -13.19 -23.05 14.05
CA ASP A 199 -12.85 -24.44 13.67
C ASP A 199 -13.45 -24.79 12.31
N GLU A 200 -14.72 -24.40 12.05
CA GLU A 200 -15.35 -24.56 10.75
C GLU A 200 -14.64 -23.74 9.66
N ALA A 201 -14.25 -22.49 9.98
CA ALA A 201 -13.50 -21.66 9.06
C ALA A 201 -12.13 -22.28 8.70
N LEU A 202 -11.42 -22.83 9.69
CA LEU A 202 -10.18 -23.57 9.48
C LEU A 202 -10.40 -24.83 8.63
N GLY A 203 -11.51 -25.55 8.86
CA GLY A 203 -11.89 -26.71 8.05
C GLY A 203 -12.04 -26.38 6.55
N PHE A 204 -12.71 -25.29 6.22
CA PHE A 204 -12.83 -24.83 4.83
C PHE A 204 -11.48 -24.44 4.23
N TRP A 205 -10.60 -23.78 4.99
CA TRP A 205 -9.24 -23.46 4.55
C TRP A 205 -8.42 -24.72 4.22
N GLU A 206 -8.47 -25.73 5.10
CA GLU A 206 -7.74 -26.96 4.93
C GLU A 206 -8.28 -27.79 3.73
N GLU A 207 -9.60 -27.82 3.54
CA GLU A 207 -10.23 -28.48 2.40
C GLU A 207 -9.82 -27.81 1.08
N ALA A 208 -9.88 -26.48 1.00
CA ALA A 208 -9.47 -25.75 -0.19
C ALA A 208 -7.98 -25.98 -0.50
N LYS A 209 -7.12 -25.97 0.53
CA LYS A 209 -5.68 -26.25 0.38
C LYS A 209 -5.42 -27.67 -0.13
N LYS A 210 -6.18 -28.67 0.32
CA LYS A 210 -6.07 -30.04 -0.19
C LYS A 210 -6.47 -30.14 -1.66
N LYS A 211 -7.54 -29.46 -2.09
CA LYS A 211 -7.96 -29.43 -3.51
C LYS A 211 -6.92 -28.80 -4.42
N GLU A 212 -6.19 -27.79 -3.97
CA GLU A 212 -5.10 -27.20 -4.74
C GLU A 212 -3.93 -28.17 -4.95
N ILE A 213 -3.63 -29.01 -3.96
CA ILE A 213 -2.49 -29.95 -4.00
C ILE A 213 -2.84 -31.23 -4.75
N PHE A 214 -4.06 -31.75 -4.58
CA PHE A 214 -4.45 -33.09 -5.05
C PHE A 214 -5.51 -33.06 -6.17
N GLY A 215 -5.95 -31.88 -6.62
CA GLY A 215 -7.08 -31.76 -7.53
C GLY A 215 -8.42 -32.21 -6.92
N GLU A 216 -9.52 -32.08 -7.67
CA GLU A 216 -10.84 -32.54 -7.21
C GLU A 216 -10.92 -34.05 -7.04
N ASP A 217 -10.08 -34.81 -7.74
CA ASP A 217 -10.05 -36.29 -7.76
C ASP A 217 -9.02 -36.88 -6.77
N GLY A 218 -8.33 -36.07 -5.98
CA GLY A 218 -7.37 -36.53 -4.96
C GLY A 218 -6.07 -37.10 -5.52
N VAL A 219 -5.72 -36.79 -6.75
CA VAL A 219 -4.44 -37.14 -7.39
C VAL A 219 -3.54 -35.91 -7.38
N GLU A 220 -2.27 -36.11 -6.97
CA GLU A 220 -1.26 -35.04 -6.95
C GLU A 220 -1.09 -34.44 -8.36
N VAL A 221 -1.28 -33.11 -8.49
CA VAL A 221 -1.22 -32.36 -9.77
C VAL A 221 0.20 -31.92 -10.05
#